data_503f5e6a2b78fa6b867c125a7bce1c4c
#
_entry.id   503f5e6a2b78fa6b867c125a7bce1c4c
#
_cell.length_a   1.000
_cell.length_b   1.000
_cell.length_c   1.000
_cell.angle_alpha   90.00
_cell.angle_beta   90.00
_cell.angle_gamma   90.00
#
_symmetry.space_group_name_H-M   'P 1'
#
loop_
_entity.id
_entity.type
_entity.pdbx_description
1 polymer ?
#
loop_
_entity_poly.entity_id
_entity_poly.type
_entity_poly.pdbx_seq_one_letter_code
_entity_poly.pdbx_strand_id
1 'polypeptide(L)'
;MVKITIVGRARDGLPLAQRVRYMNEENCYVSCYRQQAEFILQEISRGAFMASKFTIPVDHCSFNCLVENGVVFIVLCDSSYPRKLAFHYLQDLQKEFDKFNKTLIDNITRPYTFVKFDGIIANFSRQYIDTRTQANLSKLNANRKQDLDIITEDMSNILERRRNSETLERSQVTPQPASSIWCSPCLEVIALKWVPIMITVITSMTLLWAILVLTDDYIVTSW
;
A
#
# COMPACT_ATOMS: atom_id res chain seq x y z
N MET A 1 12.24 5.92 -16.85
CA MET A 1 13.33 6.08 -15.86
C MET A 1 12.91 5.39 -14.55
N VAL A 2 13.88 4.85 -13.75
CA VAL A 2 13.60 4.24 -12.44
C VAL A 2 13.31 5.34 -11.42
N LYS A 3 12.14 5.28 -10.73
CA LYS A 3 11.68 6.25 -9.73
C LYS A 3 11.78 5.72 -8.31
N ILE A 4 11.22 4.54 -8.06
CA ILE A 4 11.19 3.90 -6.74
C ILE A 4 11.64 2.46 -6.91
N THR A 5 12.42 1.97 -5.97
CA THR A 5 12.74 0.55 -5.85
C THR A 5 12.46 0.12 -4.41
N ILE A 6 11.75 -0.96 -4.24
CA ILE A 6 11.47 -1.58 -2.94
C ILE A 6 11.84 -3.05 -3.03
N VAL A 7 12.52 -3.54 -2.00
CA VAL A 7 12.81 -4.96 -1.82
C VAL A 7 12.12 -5.42 -0.55
N GLY A 8 11.38 -6.50 -0.62
CA GLY A 8 10.60 -7.02 0.50
C GLY A 8 10.65 -8.53 0.60
N ARG A 9 10.22 -9.05 1.72
CA ARG A 9 10.13 -10.48 1.97
C ARG A 9 8.74 -11.00 1.58
N ALA A 10 8.69 -12.04 0.74
CA ALA A 10 7.44 -12.58 0.21
C ALA A 10 6.55 -13.22 1.29
N ARG A 11 7.15 -13.81 2.34
CA ARG A 11 6.43 -14.57 3.36
C ARG A 11 5.43 -13.73 4.17
N ASP A 12 5.80 -12.51 4.51
CA ASP A 12 5.06 -11.63 5.41
C ASP A 12 4.80 -10.22 4.84
N GLY A 13 5.24 -9.98 3.62
CA GLY A 13 5.09 -8.67 2.99
C GLY A 13 5.90 -7.55 3.67
N LEU A 14 6.96 -7.91 4.43
CA LEU A 14 7.79 -6.92 5.12
C LEU A 14 8.74 -6.23 4.13
N PRO A 15 8.69 -4.91 3.96
CA PRO A 15 9.67 -4.19 3.16
C PRO A 15 11.01 -4.13 3.90
N LEU A 16 12.08 -4.59 3.25
CA LEU A 16 13.42 -4.71 3.81
C LEU A 16 14.29 -3.49 3.49
N ALA A 17 14.29 -3.07 2.23
CA ALA A 17 15.13 -2.00 1.71
C ALA A 17 14.34 -1.17 0.68
N GLN A 18 14.73 0.10 0.52
CA GLN A 18 14.12 0.97 -0.47
C GLN A 18 15.09 2.00 -1.03
N ARG A 19 14.79 2.44 -2.23
CA ARG A 19 15.40 3.62 -2.83
C ARG A 19 14.33 4.45 -3.51
N VAL A 20 14.25 5.70 -3.12
CA VAL A 20 13.40 6.71 -3.76
C VAL A 20 14.32 7.71 -4.44
N ARG A 21 14.06 8.01 -5.68
CA ARG A 21 14.73 9.12 -6.38
C ARG A 21 13.90 10.36 -6.16
N TYR A 22 14.46 11.33 -5.45
CA TYR A 22 13.82 12.63 -5.26
C TYR A 22 13.75 13.36 -6.60
N MET A 23 12.54 13.63 -7.06
CA MET A 23 12.26 14.61 -8.09
C MET A 23 11.72 15.86 -7.36
N ASN A 24 12.26 17.02 -7.68
CA ASN A 24 12.14 18.26 -6.90
C ASN A 24 10.71 18.82 -6.71
N GLU A 25 9.66 18.22 -7.27
CA GLU A 25 8.33 18.86 -7.30
C GLU A 25 7.16 18.02 -6.73
N GLU A 26 7.35 16.73 -6.34
CA GLU A 26 6.17 15.90 -6.07
C GLU A 26 6.32 14.93 -4.89
N ASN A 27 6.64 15.44 -3.71
CA ASN A 27 6.67 14.60 -2.49
C ASN A 27 5.34 13.87 -2.20
N CYS A 28 4.20 14.41 -2.66
CA CYS A 28 2.88 13.81 -2.49
C CYS A 28 2.72 12.54 -3.33
N TYR A 29 3.10 12.59 -4.60
CA TYR A 29 2.99 11.43 -5.50
C TYR A 29 3.94 10.29 -5.12
N VAL A 30 5.13 10.62 -4.62
CA VAL A 30 6.10 9.63 -4.16
C VAL A 30 5.56 8.81 -2.98
N SER A 31 4.90 9.44 -2.02
CA SER A 31 4.28 8.75 -0.89
C SER A 31 3.13 7.84 -1.33
N CYS A 32 2.32 8.27 -2.28
CA CYS A 32 1.24 7.47 -2.85
C CYS A 32 1.78 6.22 -3.57
N TYR A 33 2.77 6.38 -4.45
CA TYR A 33 3.37 5.23 -5.14
C TYR A 33 4.10 4.27 -4.20
N ARG A 34 4.68 4.79 -3.13
CA ARG A 34 5.28 3.94 -2.09
C ARG A 34 4.22 3.09 -1.39
N GLN A 35 3.08 3.69 -0.99
CA GLN A 35 1.96 2.95 -0.40
C GLN A 35 1.40 1.90 -1.35
N GLN A 36 1.29 2.22 -2.65
CA GLN A 36 0.88 1.26 -3.65
C GLN A 36 1.86 0.09 -3.78
N ALA A 37 3.18 0.36 -3.76
CA ALA A 37 4.19 -0.70 -3.80
C ALA A 37 4.15 -1.58 -2.55
N GLU A 38 3.96 -1.01 -1.36
CA GLU A 38 3.78 -1.74 -0.10
C GLU A 38 2.50 -2.59 -0.15
N PHE A 39 1.42 -2.05 -0.71
CA PHE A 39 0.19 -2.80 -0.94
C PHE A 39 0.41 -4.00 -1.87
N ILE A 40 1.09 -3.81 -3.01
CA ILE A 40 1.43 -4.91 -3.93
C ILE A 40 2.26 -5.98 -3.19
N LEU A 41 3.22 -5.56 -2.37
CA LEU A 41 4.04 -6.47 -1.58
C LEU A 41 3.21 -7.30 -0.60
N GLN A 42 2.22 -6.70 0.06
CA GLN A 42 1.29 -7.40 0.94
C GLN A 42 0.40 -8.39 0.17
N GLU A 43 -0.10 -8.02 -1.00
CA GLU A 43 -0.92 -8.92 -1.83
C GLU A 43 -0.11 -10.11 -2.35
N ILE A 44 1.19 -9.92 -2.66
CA ILE A 44 2.10 -11.02 -2.99
C ILE A 44 2.25 -11.98 -1.80
N SER A 45 2.40 -11.46 -0.58
CA SER A 45 2.53 -12.29 0.61
C SER A 45 1.28 -13.12 0.92
N ARG A 46 0.11 -12.67 0.48
CA ARG A 46 -1.16 -13.40 0.57
C ARG A 46 -1.37 -14.43 -0.53
N GLY A 47 -0.42 -14.53 -1.48
CA GLY A 47 -0.52 -15.45 -2.59
C GLY A 47 -1.45 -14.98 -3.72
N ALA A 48 -1.75 -13.69 -3.82
CA ALA A 48 -2.61 -13.13 -4.87
C ALA A 48 -2.01 -13.29 -6.28
N PHE A 49 -0.70 -13.50 -6.37
CA PHE A 49 0.03 -13.62 -7.64
C PHE A 49 0.73 -14.97 -7.74
N MET A 50 0.47 -15.69 -8.83
CA MET A 50 1.15 -16.96 -9.12
C MET A 50 2.39 -16.78 -9.99
N ALA A 51 2.51 -15.65 -10.67
CA ALA A 51 3.61 -15.37 -11.58
C ALA A 51 4.84 -14.86 -10.84
N SER A 52 6.02 -15.34 -11.22
CA SER A 52 7.29 -14.81 -10.72
C SER A 52 7.66 -13.44 -11.30
N LYS A 53 7.10 -13.10 -12.47
CA LYS A 53 7.36 -11.83 -13.17
C LYS A 53 6.05 -11.24 -13.66
N PHE A 54 5.74 -10.02 -13.22
CA PHE A 54 4.55 -9.33 -13.67
C PHE A 54 4.73 -7.81 -13.66
N THR A 55 3.90 -7.14 -14.42
CA THR A 55 3.88 -5.67 -14.55
C THR A 55 2.48 -5.15 -14.24
N ILE A 56 2.38 -4.11 -13.43
CA ILE A 56 1.14 -3.42 -13.10
C ILE A 56 1.25 -1.99 -13.61
N PRO A 57 0.50 -1.61 -14.66
CA PRO A 57 0.44 -0.24 -15.13
C PRO A 57 -0.34 0.63 -14.12
N VAL A 58 0.16 1.83 -13.87
CA VAL A 58 -0.47 2.84 -13.01
C VAL A 58 -0.20 4.22 -13.61
N ASP A 59 -1.21 4.87 -14.13
CA ASP A 59 -1.12 6.17 -14.77
C ASP A 59 -0.01 6.24 -15.86
N HIS A 60 0.97 7.11 -15.65
CA HIS A 60 2.12 7.28 -16.54
C HIS A 60 3.34 6.44 -16.12
N CYS A 61 3.16 5.51 -15.22
CA CYS A 61 4.19 4.66 -14.66
C CYS A 61 3.80 3.18 -14.74
N SER A 62 4.74 2.30 -14.43
CA SER A 62 4.47 0.89 -14.27
C SER A 62 5.29 0.32 -13.13
N PHE A 63 4.66 -0.49 -12.27
CA PHE A 63 5.35 -1.34 -11.34
C PHE A 63 5.78 -2.62 -12.06
N ASN A 64 7.06 -2.94 -12.01
CA ASN A 64 7.58 -4.20 -12.47
C ASN A 64 8.02 -4.99 -11.25
N CYS A 65 7.53 -6.21 -11.11
CA CYS A 65 7.72 -7.06 -9.94
C CYS A 65 8.39 -8.38 -10.33
N LEU A 66 9.43 -8.73 -9.57
CA LEU A 66 10.12 -10.01 -9.64
C LEU A 66 10.01 -10.69 -8.28
N VAL A 67 9.44 -11.90 -8.25
CA VAL A 67 9.33 -12.73 -7.05
C VAL A 67 10.23 -13.94 -7.22
N GLU A 68 11.27 -14.04 -6.42
CA GLU A 68 12.24 -15.13 -6.52
C GLU A 68 12.88 -15.43 -5.15
N ASN A 69 13.10 -16.70 -4.85
CA ASN A 69 13.75 -17.15 -3.62
C ASN A 69 13.12 -16.65 -2.30
N GLY A 70 11.80 -16.35 -2.31
CA GLY A 70 11.10 -15.80 -1.14
C GLY A 70 11.30 -14.30 -0.92
N VAL A 71 11.86 -13.60 -1.92
CA VAL A 71 12.07 -12.16 -1.92
C VAL A 71 11.33 -11.53 -3.09
N VAL A 72 10.80 -10.36 -2.87
CA VAL A 72 10.08 -9.55 -3.86
C VAL A 72 10.89 -8.31 -4.18
N PHE A 73 11.14 -8.09 -5.44
CA PHE A 73 11.79 -6.89 -5.97
C PHE A 73 10.77 -6.12 -6.78
N ILE A 74 10.48 -4.89 -6.37
CA ILE A 74 9.51 -4.02 -7.01
C ILE A 74 10.23 -2.77 -7.51
N VAL A 75 10.03 -2.42 -8.77
CA VAL A 75 10.52 -1.16 -9.34
C VAL A 75 9.41 -0.40 -10.01
N LEU A 76 9.27 0.88 -9.69
CA LEU A 76 8.42 1.83 -10.40
C LEU A 76 9.24 2.54 -11.47
N CYS A 77 8.79 2.45 -12.70
CA CYS A 77 9.39 3.10 -13.86
C CYS A 77 8.36 3.95 -14.60
N ASP A 78 8.81 4.96 -15.35
CA ASP A 78 7.96 5.63 -16.34
C ASP A 78 7.46 4.62 -17.39
N SER A 79 6.26 4.82 -17.92
CA SER A 79 5.69 3.94 -18.97
C SER A 79 6.55 3.91 -20.24
N SER A 80 7.34 4.97 -20.50
CA SER A 80 8.30 5.03 -21.60
C SER A 80 9.58 4.21 -21.34
N TYR A 81 9.81 3.75 -20.10
CA TYR A 81 11.00 2.98 -19.78
C TYR A 81 10.86 1.53 -20.27
N PRO A 82 11.88 0.98 -20.98
CA PRO A 82 11.77 -0.36 -21.53
C PRO A 82 11.57 -1.43 -20.44
N ARG A 83 10.46 -2.16 -20.52
CA ARG A 83 10.10 -3.22 -19.57
C ARG A 83 11.22 -4.24 -19.41
N LYS A 84 11.81 -4.66 -20.50
CA LYS A 84 12.94 -5.60 -20.50
C LYS A 84 14.11 -5.11 -19.66
N LEU A 85 14.43 -3.83 -19.76
CA LEU A 85 15.52 -3.21 -18.99
C LEU A 85 15.15 -3.13 -17.49
N ALA A 86 13.88 -2.89 -17.17
CA ALA A 86 13.39 -2.93 -15.79
C ALA A 86 13.59 -4.32 -15.17
N PHE A 87 13.27 -5.40 -15.90
CA PHE A 87 13.49 -6.76 -15.40
C PHE A 87 14.96 -7.15 -15.31
N HIS A 88 15.80 -6.70 -16.22
CA HIS A 88 17.25 -6.87 -16.08
C HIS A 88 17.78 -6.20 -14.80
N TYR A 89 17.32 -4.98 -14.53
CA TYR A 89 17.64 -4.28 -13.29
C TYR A 89 17.23 -5.11 -12.05
N LEU A 90 16.01 -5.65 -12.03
CA LEU A 90 15.54 -6.47 -10.92
C LEU A 90 16.34 -7.76 -10.77
N GLN A 91 16.71 -8.41 -11.88
CA GLN A 91 17.54 -9.62 -11.86
C GLN A 91 18.96 -9.35 -11.36
N ASP A 92 19.55 -8.21 -11.73
CA ASP A 92 20.86 -7.86 -11.22
C ASP A 92 20.82 -7.53 -9.73
N LEU A 93 19.75 -6.87 -9.24
CA LEU A 93 19.53 -6.68 -7.82
C LEU A 93 19.34 -8.00 -7.07
N GLN A 94 18.59 -8.93 -7.65
CA GLN A 94 18.37 -10.26 -7.08
C GLN A 94 19.68 -11.03 -6.92
N LYS A 95 20.55 -11.04 -7.93
CA LYS A 95 21.88 -11.68 -7.86
C LYS A 95 22.75 -11.10 -6.74
N GLU A 96 22.69 -9.78 -6.54
CA GLU A 96 23.42 -9.14 -5.44
C GLU A 96 22.80 -9.48 -4.08
N PHE A 97 21.46 -9.55 -4.00
CA PHE A 97 20.77 -9.91 -2.79
C PHE A 97 21.05 -11.35 -2.35
N ASP A 98 21.16 -12.27 -3.29
CA ASP A 98 21.45 -13.69 -3.02
C ASP A 98 22.85 -13.92 -2.39
N LYS A 99 23.74 -12.91 -2.45
CA LYS A 99 25.04 -12.96 -1.76
C LYS A 99 24.94 -12.75 -0.24
N PHE A 100 23.79 -12.25 0.23
CA PHE A 100 23.58 -12.05 1.67
C PHE A 100 23.08 -13.31 2.36
N ASN A 101 23.42 -13.44 3.63
CA ASN A 101 23.00 -14.57 4.44
C ASN A 101 21.50 -14.50 4.71
N LYS A 102 20.76 -15.55 4.33
CA LYS A 102 19.30 -15.65 4.54
C LYS A 102 18.91 -15.52 6.00
N THR A 103 19.69 -16.05 6.93
CA THR A 103 19.38 -15.95 8.37
C THR A 103 19.38 -14.51 8.89
N LEU A 104 20.22 -13.63 8.33
CA LEU A 104 20.21 -12.22 8.67
C LEU A 104 18.93 -11.53 8.18
N ILE A 105 18.46 -11.93 7.01
CA ILE A 105 17.25 -11.37 6.39
C ILE A 105 16.00 -11.84 7.14
N ASP A 106 15.97 -13.10 7.57
CA ASP A 106 14.86 -13.67 8.34
C ASP A 106 14.70 -13.03 9.72
N ASN A 107 15.78 -12.59 10.34
CA ASN A 107 15.77 -11.92 11.64
C ASN A 107 15.33 -10.45 11.59
N ILE A 108 15.14 -9.86 10.40
CA ILE A 108 14.63 -8.51 10.26
C ILE A 108 13.14 -8.49 10.61
N THR A 109 12.78 -7.70 11.64
CA THR A 109 11.39 -7.54 12.12
C THR A 109 10.83 -6.16 11.85
N ARG A 110 11.67 -5.17 11.57
CA ARG A 110 11.23 -3.80 11.31
C ARG A 110 11.36 -3.43 9.84
N PRO A 111 10.40 -2.68 9.28
CA PRO A 111 10.46 -2.25 7.90
C PRO A 111 11.66 -1.34 7.64
N TYR A 112 12.24 -1.45 6.44
CA TYR A 112 13.30 -0.58 5.92
C TYR A 112 14.59 -0.54 6.76
N THR A 113 14.90 -1.60 7.48
CA THR A 113 16.12 -1.64 8.33
C THR A 113 17.33 -2.23 7.63
N PHE A 114 17.18 -2.79 6.43
CA PHE A 114 18.29 -3.35 5.67
C PHE A 114 19.07 -2.29 4.87
N VAL A 115 19.58 -1.28 5.56
CA VAL A 115 20.27 -0.10 5.00
C VAL A 115 21.47 -0.45 4.12
N LYS A 116 22.15 -1.58 4.40
CA LYS A 116 23.28 -2.04 3.57
C LYS A 116 22.86 -2.26 2.11
N PHE A 117 21.64 -2.70 1.88
CA PHE A 117 21.13 -2.95 0.54
C PHE A 117 20.67 -1.66 -0.17
N ASP A 118 20.31 -0.62 0.56
CA ASP A 118 19.93 0.68 -0.02
C ASP A 118 21.08 1.28 -0.87
N GLY A 119 22.32 1.13 -0.41
CA GLY A 119 23.50 1.55 -1.15
C GLY A 119 23.69 0.78 -2.47
N ILE A 120 23.40 -0.53 -2.45
CA ILE A 120 23.45 -1.37 -3.65
C ILE A 120 22.38 -0.94 -4.64
N ILE A 121 21.14 -0.78 -4.17
CA ILE A 121 20.04 -0.27 -5.01
C ILE A 121 20.43 1.08 -5.65
N ALA A 122 21.07 1.98 -4.87
CA ALA A 122 21.51 3.26 -5.38
C ALA A 122 22.52 3.15 -6.52
N ASN A 123 23.48 2.23 -6.41
CA ASN A 123 24.50 2.01 -7.43
C ASN A 123 23.89 1.44 -8.72
N PHE A 124 23.07 0.39 -8.60
CA PHE A 124 22.38 -0.19 -9.76
C PHE A 124 21.42 0.81 -10.41
N SER A 125 20.67 1.57 -9.63
CA SER A 125 19.74 2.54 -10.17
C SER A 125 20.44 3.60 -11.02
N ARG A 126 21.67 4.02 -10.66
CA ARG A 126 22.47 4.94 -11.48
C ARG A 126 22.89 4.33 -12.80
N GLN A 127 23.30 3.06 -12.82
CA GLN A 127 23.70 2.35 -14.04
C GLN A 127 22.54 2.19 -15.04
N TYR A 128 21.31 2.09 -14.52
CA TYR A 128 20.10 1.87 -15.31
C TYR A 128 19.31 3.15 -15.64
N ILE A 129 19.81 4.34 -15.25
CA ILE A 129 19.16 5.62 -15.58
C ILE A 129 19.13 5.85 -17.07
N ASP A 130 20.28 5.65 -17.74
CA ASP A 130 20.42 5.92 -19.15
C ASP A 130 20.16 4.65 -19.96
N THR A 131 19.08 4.67 -20.75
CA THR A 131 18.73 3.59 -21.68
C THR A 131 19.60 3.55 -22.93
N ARG A 132 20.39 4.61 -23.18
CA ARG A 132 21.21 4.77 -24.40
C ARG A 132 22.64 4.26 -24.21
N THR A 133 23.02 3.85 -23.01
CA THR A 133 24.37 3.29 -22.82
C THR A 133 24.52 1.98 -23.61
N GLN A 134 25.72 1.73 -24.12
CA GLN A 134 26.02 0.51 -24.87
C GLN A 134 25.65 -0.77 -24.10
N ALA A 135 25.94 -0.79 -22.81
CA ALA A 135 25.61 -1.93 -21.95
C ALA A 135 24.08 -2.16 -21.84
N ASN A 136 23.30 -1.08 -21.73
CA ASN A 136 21.84 -1.17 -21.64
C ASN A 136 21.22 -1.54 -23.00
N LEU A 137 21.76 -1.04 -24.12
CA LEU A 137 21.32 -1.44 -25.45
C LEU A 137 21.59 -2.92 -25.71
N SER A 138 22.76 -3.45 -25.32
CA SER A 138 23.05 -4.88 -25.44
C SER A 138 22.10 -5.75 -24.60
N LYS A 139 21.75 -5.32 -23.38
CA LYS A 139 20.75 -5.99 -22.53
C LYS A 139 19.34 -5.96 -23.14
N LEU A 140 18.95 -4.85 -23.76
CA LEU A 140 17.66 -4.75 -24.46
C LEU A 140 17.58 -5.70 -25.66
N ASN A 141 18.68 -5.90 -26.37
CA ASN A 141 18.75 -6.76 -27.55
C ASN A 141 18.94 -8.25 -27.20
N ALA A 142 19.51 -8.55 -26.05
CA ALA A 142 19.72 -9.92 -25.59
C ALA A 142 18.39 -10.58 -25.23
N ASN A 143 18.04 -11.65 -25.91
CA ASN A 143 16.97 -12.62 -25.59
C ASN A 143 15.51 -12.15 -25.72
N ARG A 144 14.89 -12.36 -26.87
CA ARG A 144 13.43 -12.17 -27.11
C ARG A 144 12.53 -13.08 -26.23
N LYS A 145 13.04 -14.19 -25.69
CA LYS A 145 12.25 -15.14 -24.90
C LYS A 145 11.81 -14.62 -23.53
N GLN A 146 12.49 -13.63 -22.95
CA GLN A 146 12.17 -13.09 -21.61
C GLN A 146 10.87 -12.28 -21.56
N ASP A 147 10.40 -11.76 -22.68
CA ASP A 147 9.17 -10.94 -22.70
C ASP A 147 7.89 -11.80 -22.66
N LEU A 148 7.98 -13.09 -23.00
CA LEU A 148 6.83 -14.01 -23.03
C LEU A 148 6.36 -14.47 -21.64
N ASP A 149 7.24 -14.40 -20.64
CA ASP A 149 6.96 -14.87 -19.27
C ASP A 149 6.41 -13.75 -18.36
N ILE A 150 6.25 -12.54 -18.87
CA ILE A 150 5.83 -11.39 -18.07
C ILE A 150 4.33 -11.19 -18.20
N ILE A 151 3.62 -11.38 -17.10
CA ILE A 151 2.18 -11.15 -17.03
C ILE A 151 1.91 -9.67 -16.76
N THR A 152 0.94 -9.08 -17.45
CA THR A 152 0.45 -7.74 -17.17
C THR A 152 -0.86 -7.85 -16.41
N GLU A 153 -0.94 -7.24 -15.24
CA GLU A 153 -2.14 -7.20 -14.41
C GLU A 153 -2.54 -5.76 -14.10
N ASP A 154 -3.85 -5.49 -14.03
CA ASP A 154 -4.37 -4.19 -13.68
C ASP A 154 -4.58 -4.07 -12.16
N MET A 155 -4.27 -2.90 -11.61
CA MET A 155 -4.46 -2.61 -10.17
C MET A 155 -5.93 -2.80 -9.75
N SER A 156 -6.89 -2.47 -10.61
CA SER A 156 -8.31 -2.67 -10.38
C SER A 156 -8.68 -4.14 -10.10
N ASN A 157 -8.10 -5.07 -10.87
CA ASN A 157 -8.34 -6.50 -10.70
C ASN A 157 -7.78 -7.03 -9.37
N ILE A 158 -6.67 -6.47 -8.91
CA ILE A 158 -6.06 -6.81 -7.61
C ILE A 158 -6.97 -6.32 -6.46
N LEU A 159 -7.45 -5.08 -6.54
CA LEU A 159 -8.36 -4.51 -5.56
C LEU A 159 -9.70 -5.25 -5.52
N GLU A 160 -10.22 -5.68 -6.66
CA GLU A 160 -11.46 -6.44 -6.74
C GLU A 160 -11.29 -7.85 -6.13
N ARG A 161 -10.21 -8.55 -6.44
CA ARG A 161 -9.87 -9.84 -5.81
C ARG A 161 -9.80 -9.71 -4.29
N ARG A 162 -9.16 -8.66 -3.77
CA ARG A 162 -9.09 -8.39 -2.35
C ARG A 162 -10.48 -8.16 -1.75
N ARG A 163 -11.31 -7.32 -2.36
CA ARG A 163 -12.68 -7.06 -1.91
C ARG A 163 -13.50 -8.34 -1.83
N ASN A 164 -13.37 -9.21 -2.83
CA ASN A 164 -14.08 -10.48 -2.89
C ASN A 164 -13.59 -11.45 -1.81
N SER A 165 -12.26 -11.52 -1.53
CA SER A 165 -11.73 -12.35 -0.44
C SER A 165 -12.18 -11.86 0.93
N GLU A 166 -12.16 -10.56 1.21
CA GLU A 166 -12.67 -9.98 2.45
C GLU A 166 -14.17 -10.22 2.64
N THR A 167 -14.94 -10.24 1.56
CA THR A 167 -16.38 -10.56 1.61
C THR A 167 -16.61 -12.03 1.93
N LEU A 168 -15.81 -12.94 1.35
CA LEU A 168 -15.88 -14.37 1.64
C LEU A 168 -15.46 -14.70 3.08
N GLU A 169 -14.41 -14.06 3.60
CA GLU A 169 -13.99 -14.22 5.00
C GLU A 169 -15.10 -13.75 5.97
N ARG A 170 -15.76 -12.63 5.68
CA ARG A 170 -16.91 -12.15 6.45
C ARG A 170 -18.11 -13.09 6.37
N SER A 171 -18.29 -13.81 5.28
CA SER A 171 -19.38 -14.77 5.07
C SER A 171 -19.12 -16.10 5.77
N GLN A 172 -17.86 -16.46 6.04
CA GLN A 172 -17.48 -17.72 6.72
C GLN A 172 -17.44 -17.59 8.25
N VAL A 173 -17.40 -16.38 8.79
CA VAL A 173 -17.65 -16.15 10.20
C VAL A 173 -19.15 -16.35 10.42
N THR A 174 -19.54 -17.55 10.86
CA THR A 174 -20.85 -18.04 11.33
C THR A 174 -21.97 -17.00 11.35
N PRO A 175 -23.18 -17.37 10.86
CA PRO A 175 -24.34 -16.54 11.04
C PRO A 175 -24.68 -16.47 12.54
N GLN A 176 -24.18 -15.47 13.21
CA GLN A 176 -24.79 -15.05 14.47
C GLN A 176 -26.20 -14.57 14.14
N PRO A 177 -27.22 -15.00 14.93
CA PRO A 177 -28.59 -14.64 14.65
C PRO A 177 -28.73 -13.13 14.57
N ALA A 178 -29.49 -12.70 13.58
CA ALA A 178 -29.83 -11.31 13.31
C ALA A 178 -30.43 -10.64 14.56
N SER A 179 -29.56 -10.04 15.37
CA SER A 179 -29.97 -9.12 16.41
C SER A 179 -28.83 -8.15 16.66
N SER A 180 -28.86 -7.10 15.97
CA SER A 180 -28.39 -5.79 16.41
C SER A 180 -27.94 -4.94 15.23
N ILE A 181 -28.84 -4.13 14.74
CA ILE A 181 -28.61 -2.91 13.95
C ILE A 181 -27.58 -1.98 14.67
N TRP A 182 -27.24 -2.28 15.92
CA TRP A 182 -26.38 -1.51 16.83
C TRP A 182 -24.89 -1.86 16.76
N CYS A 183 -24.47 -2.88 16.00
CA CYS A 183 -23.07 -3.32 15.91
C CYS A 183 -22.30 -2.75 14.71
N SER A 184 -22.70 -1.64 14.11
CA SER A 184 -21.85 -0.99 13.12
C SER A 184 -20.86 -0.03 13.81
N PRO A 185 -19.54 -0.18 13.63
CA PRO A 185 -18.53 0.67 14.27
C PRO A 185 -18.69 2.15 13.91
N CYS A 186 -19.35 2.46 12.79
CA CYS A 186 -19.69 3.83 12.41
C CYS A 186 -20.80 4.45 13.29
N LEU A 187 -21.77 3.66 13.77
CA LEU A 187 -22.83 4.15 14.64
C LEU A 187 -22.31 4.38 16.06
N GLU A 188 -21.37 3.58 16.52
CA GLU A 188 -20.77 3.73 17.85
C GLU A 188 -19.96 5.03 17.97
N VAL A 189 -19.19 5.40 16.95
CA VAL A 189 -18.45 6.67 16.91
C VAL A 189 -19.38 7.87 16.82
N ILE A 190 -20.48 7.76 16.06
CA ILE A 190 -21.50 8.82 15.95
C ILE A 190 -22.25 8.96 17.27
N ALA A 191 -22.67 7.85 17.90
CA ALA A 191 -23.37 7.87 19.18
C ALA A 191 -22.51 8.48 20.30
N LEU A 192 -21.25 8.08 20.44
CA LEU A 192 -20.32 8.63 21.44
C LEU A 192 -20.08 10.14 21.29
N LYS A 193 -20.13 10.65 20.07
CA LYS A 193 -19.86 12.07 19.79
C LYS A 193 -21.10 12.95 19.90
N TRP A 194 -22.28 12.43 19.56
CA TRP A 194 -23.53 13.20 19.49
C TRP A 194 -24.40 13.08 20.75
N VAL A 195 -24.31 11.96 21.49
CA VAL A 195 -25.08 11.76 22.72
C VAL A 195 -24.83 12.84 23.78
N PRO A 196 -23.59 13.22 24.12
CA PRO A 196 -23.36 14.28 25.10
C PRO A 196 -23.89 15.65 24.64
N ILE A 197 -23.84 15.94 23.35
CA ILE A 197 -24.36 17.19 22.78
C ILE A 197 -25.88 17.23 22.89
N MET A 198 -26.58 16.14 22.57
CA MET A 198 -28.03 16.05 22.69
C MET A 198 -28.49 16.16 24.14
N ILE A 199 -27.78 15.54 25.07
CA ILE A 199 -28.09 15.63 26.52
C ILE A 199 -27.97 17.07 27.00
N THR A 200 -26.91 17.79 26.63
CA THR A 200 -26.71 19.20 27.04
C THR A 200 -27.77 20.12 26.43
N VAL A 201 -28.20 19.89 25.19
CA VAL A 201 -29.29 20.67 24.57
C VAL A 201 -30.61 20.41 25.25
N ILE A 202 -30.96 19.16 25.55
CA ILE A 202 -32.20 18.81 26.22
C ILE A 202 -32.24 19.40 27.64
N THR A 203 -31.15 19.30 28.40
CA THR A 203 -31.07 19.86 29.75
C THR A 203 -31.16 21.40 29.75
N SER A 204 -30.54 22.06 28.80
CA SER A 204 -30.66 23.53 28.69
C SER A 204 -32.07 23.97 28.32
N MET A 205 -32.76 23.26 27.44
CA MET A 205 -34.15 23.55 27.08
C MET A 205 -35.11 23.34 28.26
N THR A 206 -34.91 22.26 29.03
CA THR A 206 -35.77 22.02 30.23
C THR A 206 -35.55 23.07 31.32
N LEU A 207 -34.32 23.53 31.54
CA LEU A 207 -34.02 24.60 32.47
C LEU A 207 -34.63 25.93 32.04
N LEU A 208 -34.52 26.26 30.74
CA LEU A 208 -35.15 27.45 30.20
C LEU A 208 -36.68 27.45 30.37
N TRP A 209 -37.29 26.32 30.09
CA TRP A 209 -38.72 26.14 30.26
C TRP A 209 -39.16 26.26 31.75
N ALA A 210 -38.40 25.66 32.64
CA ALA A 210 -38.67 25.78 34.09
C ALA A 210 -38.56 27.22 34.59
N ILE A 211 -37.57 27.99 34.12
CA ILE A 211 -37.41 29.41 34.45
C ILE A 211 -38.61 30.22 33.93
N LEU A 212 -39.08 29.97 32.71
CA LEU A 212 -40.24 30.66 32.15
C LEU A 212 -41.51 30.39 32.95
N VAL A 213 -41.75 29.14 33.34
CA VAL A 213 -42.90 28.78 34.16
C VAL A 213 -42.84 29.46 35.55
N LEU A 214 -41.67 29.43 36.20
CA LEU A 214 -41.47 30.10 37.49
C LEU A 214 -41.62 31.62 37.39
N THR A 215 -41.21 32.25 36.29
CA THR A 215 -41.41 33.70 36.08
C THR A 215 -42.87 34.06 35.84
N ASP A 216 -43.63 33.22 35.13
CA ASP A 216 -45.07 33.42 34.93
C ASP A 216 -45.84 33.25 36.23
N ASP A 217 -45.53 32.27 37.08
CA ASP A 217 -46.12 32.10 38.42
C ASP A 217 -45.80 33.30 39.33
N TYR A 218 -44.61 33.90 39.25
CA TYR A 218 -44.23 35.09 39.99
C TYR A 218 -45.06 36.33 39.58
N ILE A 219 -45.34 36.47 38.30
CA ILE A 219 -46.12 37.56 37.76
C ILE A 219 -47.58 37.45 38.14
N VAL A 220 -48.13 36.21 38.15
CA VAL A 220 -49.53 35.95 38.53
C VAL A 220 -49.79 36.09 40.04
N THR A 221 -48.81 35.84 40.92
CA THR A 221 -48.92 35.97 42.36
C THR A 221 -48.62 37.38 42.86
N SER A 222 -48.15 38.28 42.00
CA SER A 222 -47.80 39.68 42.32
C SER A 222 -48.89 40.70 41.94
N TRP A 223 -50.09 40.26 41.58
CA TRP A 223 -51.27 41.09 41.31
C TRP A 223 -52.38 40.83 42.36
#